data_8a0d8715ad488083410f677565e9201a
#
_entry.id   8a0d8715ad488083410f677565e9201a
#
_cell.length_a   1.000
_cell.length_b   1.000
_cell.length_c   1.000
_cell.angle_alpha   90.00
_cell.angle_beta   90.00
_cell.angle_gamma   90.00
#
_symmetry.space_group_name_H-M   'P 1'
#
loop_
_entity.id
_entity.type
_entity.pdbx_description
1 polymer ?
#
loop_
_entity_poly.entity_id
_entity_poly.type
_entity_poly.pdbx_seq_one_letter_code
_entity_poly.pdbx_strand_id
1 'polypeptide(L)'
;MMTVDEYAKLSRDDRLKRLERGPDDVAAVVRGHGDDVLSRRPDGKNWAPKEVVCHMRDIEELLMTRLTLMIATTEPKLVGFDPERTPDRWAEERQYLRNDTGEALAAFRRRREESITFLRGLAPAQWDRNAIHPTRGRMTIDDFVTLETWHDENHLEQLRRALAGRA
;
A
#
# COMPACT_ATOMS: atom_id res chain seq x y z
N MET A 1 -13.40 1.73 10.91
CA MET A 1 -12.72 1.71 9.59
C MET A 1 -13.69 1.12 8.57
N MET A 2 -13.74 1.69 7.35
CA MET A 2 -14.59 1.18 6.27
C MET A 2 -14.09 -0.20 5.78
N THR A 3 -15.00 -1.03 5.32
CA THR A 3 -14.70 -2.31 4.65
C THR A 3 -14.32 -2.09 3.19
N VAL A 4 -13.73 -3.08 2.51
CA VAL A 4 -13.45 -3.02 1.07
C VAL A 4 -14.72 -2.72 0.27
N ASP A 5 -15.86 -3.36 0.63
CA ASP A 5 -17.14 -3.15 -0.05
C ASP A 5 -17.69 -1.71 0.13
N GLU A 6 -17.39 -1.06 1.24
CA GLU A 6 -17.75 0.34 1.44
C GLU A 6 -16.86 1.28 0.62
N TYR A 7 -15.55 0.95 0.47
CA TYR A 7 -14.68 1.69 -0.46
C TYR A 7 -15.09 1.50 -1.92
N ALA A 8 -15.59 0.32 -2.31
CA ALA A 8 -16.11 0.07 -3.66
C ALA A 8 -17.31 0.97 -4.03
N LYS A 9 -18.06 1.47 -3.03
CA LYS A 9 -19.18 2.40 -3.25
C LYS A 9 -18.76 3.86 -3.47
N LEU A 10 -17.52 4.20 -3.16
CA LEU A 10 -16.97 5.53 -3.44
C LEU A 10 -16.76 5.70 -4.95
N SER A 11 -16.82 6.95 -5.41
CA SER A 11 -16.42 7.25 -6.78
C SER A 11 -14.94 6.91 -6.99
N ARG A 12 -14.57 6.61 -8.23
CA ARG A 12 -13.15 6.38 -8.60
C ARG A 12 -12.29 7.59 -8.23
N ASP A 13 -12.78 8.79 -8.49
CA ASP A 13 -12.07 10.03 -8.18
C ASP A 13 -11.86 10.21 -6.66
N ASP A 14 -12.84 9.86 -5.83
CA ASP A 14 -12.69 9.92 -4.37
C ASP A 14 -11.65 8.91 -3.86
N ARG A 15 -11.60 7.71 -4.47
CA ARG A 15 -10.57 6.71 -4.14
C ARG A 15 -9.18 7.19 -4.56
N LEU A 16 -9.04 7.74 -5.77
CA LEU A 16 -7.75 8.31 -6.23
C LEU A 16 -7.29 9.48 -5.35
N LYS A 17 -8.18 10.38 -4.95
CA LYS A 17 -7.84 11.47 -4.02
C LYS A 17 -7.37 10.97 -2.66
N ARG A 18 -7.96 9.87 -2.15
CA ARG A 18 -7.51 9.25 -0.89
C ARG A 18 -6.12 8.67 -1.02
N LEU A 19 -5.85 7.92 -2.10
CA LEU A 19 -4.52 7.39 -2.39
C LEU A 19 -3.48 8.51 -2.54
N GLU A 20 -3.79 9.55 -3.29
CA GLU A 20 -2.91 10.71 -3.51
C GLU A 20 -2.49 11.37 -2.19
N ARG A 21 -3.40 11.45 -1.22
CA ARG A 21 -3.16 12.02 0.10
C ARG A 21 -2.36 11.09 1.03
N GLY A 22 -2.39 9.77 0.81
CA GLY A 22 -1.83 8.75 1.70
C GLY A 22 -0.42 9.05 2.20
N PRO A 23 0.57 9.39 1.35
CA PRO A 23 1.92 9.73 1.81
C PRO A 23 1.98 10.94 2.74
N ASP A 24 1.12 11.94 2.55
CA ASP A 24 1.04 13.10 3.44
C ASP A 24 0.42 12.75 4.79
N ASP A 25 -0.61 11.92 4.79
CA ASP A 25 -1.25 11.41 6.01
C ASP A 25 -0.25 10.58 6.84
N VAL A 26 0.55 9.72 6.21
CA VAL A 26 1.64 8.97 6.86
C VAL A 26 2.71 9.91 7.40
N ALA A 27 3.15 10.89 6.60
CA ALA A 27 4.13 11.90 7.02
C ALA A 27 3.67 12.68 8.25
N ALA A 28 2.39 13.06 8.28
CA ALA A 28 1.81 13.79 9.41
C ALA A 28 1.83 12.94 10.70
N VAL A 29 1.59 11.64 10.60
CA VAL A 29 1.58 10.71 11.75
C VAL A 29 2.98 10.46 12.29
N VAL A 30 4.01 10.29 11.44
CA VAL A 30 5.39 10.01 11.90
C VAL A 30 6.15 11.27 12.31
N ARG A 31 5.63 12.45 11.99
CA ARG A 31 6.31 13.73 12.27
C ARG A 31 6.63 13.92 13.74
N GLY A 32 7.88 14.30 14.03
CA GLY A 32 8.35 14.61 15.38
C GLY A 32 8.72 13.38 16.22
N HIS A 33 8.57 12.17 15.68
CA HIS A 33 9.03 10.96 16.35
C HIS A 33 10.47 10.63 15.93
N GLY A 34 11.33 10.36 16.92
CA GLY A 34 12.71 9.91 16.69
C GLY A 34 12.79 8.46 16.23
N ASP A 35 13.95 8.09 15.68
CA ASP A 35 14.18 6.73 15.17
C ASP A 35 13.99 5.63 16.23
N ASP A 36 14.30 5.93 17.49
CA ASP A 36 14.10 5.05 18.64
C ASP A 36 12.62 4.69 18.86
N VAL A 37 11.71 5.65 18.63
CA VAL A 37 10.26 5.45 18.70
C VAL A 37 9.77 4.73 17.44
N LEU A 38 10.21 5.18 16.26
CA LEU A 38 9.78 4.62 14.97
C LEU A 38 10.25 3.18 14.75
N SER A 39 11.34 2.75 15.41
CA SER A 39 11.88 1.39 15.33
C SER A 39 11.37 0.45 16.42
N ARG A 40 10.55 0.94 17.35
CA ARG A 40 10.04 0.15 18.46
C ARG A 40 8.75 -0.59 18.09
N ARG A 41 8.83 -1.92 18.07
CA ARG A 41 7.63 -2.75 17.91
C ARG A 41 6.75 -2.66 19.16
N PRO A 42 5.41 -2.59 19.05
CA PRO A 42 4.51 -2.60 20.20
C PRO A 42 4.60 -3.90 21.00
N ASP A 43 4.91 -5.01 20.33
CA ASP A 43 5.17 -6.33 20.92
C ASP A 43 6.06 -7.17 19.99
N GLY A 44 6.28 -8.46 20.34
CA GLY A 44 7.14 -9.37 19.56
C GLY A 44 6.55 -9.84 18.21
N LYS A 45 5.29 -9.51 17.90
CA LYS A 45 4.58 -10.00 16.69
C LYS A 45 4.17 -8.87 15.74
N ASN A 46 3.90 -7.69 16.28
CA ASN A 46 3.38 -6.57 15.49
C ASN A 46 4.49 -5.63 15.05
N TRP A 47 4.33 -5.06 13.88
CA TRP A 47 5.32 -4.20 13.25
C TRP A 47 5.53 -2.88 13.97
N ALA A 48 6.79 -2.43 13.96
CA ALA A 48 7.15 -1.07 14.33
C ALA A 48 6.59 -0.06 13.31
N PRO A 49 6.40 1.22 13.71
CA PRO A 49 5.98 2.28 12.80
C PRO A 49 6.80 2.33 11.50
N LYS A 50 8.12 2.24 11.59
CA LYS A 50 9.05 2.21 10.46
C LYS A 50 8.77 1.04 9.50
N GLU A 51 8.46 -0.14 10.02
CA GLU A 51 8.16 -1.32 9.21
C GLU A 51 6.86 -1.13 8.42
N VAL A 52 5.85 -0.48 9.01
CA VAL A 52 4.61 -0.12 8.31
C VAL A 52 4.88 0.83 7.14
N VAL A 53 5.69 1.88 7.34
CA VAL A 53 6.07 2.83 6.28
C VAL A 53 6.81 2.11 5.14
N CYS A 54 7.78 1.25 5.47
CA CYS A 54 8.52 0.47 4.48
C CYS A 54 7.61 -0.49 3.70
N HIS A 55 6.64 -1.10 4.39
CA HIS A 55 5.66 -1.97 3.75
C HIS A 55 4.80 -1.20 2.74
N MET A 56 4.23 -0.05 3.12
CA MET A 56 3.44 0.78 2.20
C MET A 56 4.25 1.19 0.97
N ARG A 57 5.52 1.57 1.14
CA ARG A 57 6.44 1.84 0.03
C ARG A 57 6.57 0.65 -0.94
N ASP A 58 6.69 -0.56 -0.43
CA ASP A 58 6.97 -1.74 -1.24
C ASP A 58 5.70 -2.32 -1.86
N ILE A 59 4.55 -2.16 -1.21
CA ILE A 59 3.25 -2.50 -1.82
C ILE A 59 2.93 -1.56 -2.98
N GLU A 60 3.28 -0.28 -2.90
CA GLU A 60 3.11 0.66 -4.01
C GLU A 60 3.92 0.24 -5.26
N GLU A 61 5.15 -0.25 -5.07
CA GLU A 61 5.94 -0.81 -6.16
C GLU A 61 5.29 -2.05 -6.78
N LEU A 62 4.75 -2.93 -5.93
CA LEU A 62 4.02 -4.11 -6.37
C LEU A 62 2.76 -3.74 -7.14
N LEU A 63 2.01 -2.73 -6.67
CA LEU A 63 0.82 -2.22 -7.35
C LEU A 63 1.16 -1.77 -8.77
N MET A 64 2.16 -0.90 -8.94
CA MET A 64 2.58 -0.42 -10.26
C MET A 64 2.99 -1.56 -11.19
N THR A 65 3.74 -2.55 -10.68
CA THR A 65 4.13 -3.74 -11.44
C THR A 65 2.90 -4.49 -11.96
N ARG A 66 1.89 -4.68 -11.10
CA ARG A 66 0.64 -5.36 -11.45
C ARG A 66 -0.17 -4.57 -12.48
N LEU A 67 -0.35 -3.27 -12.25
CA LEU A 67 -1.10 -2.39 -13.16
C LEU A 67 -0.46 -2.37 -14.56
N THR A 68 0.86 -2.25 -14.65
CA THR A 68 1.60 -2.29 -15.91
C THR A 68 1.41 -3.62 -16.63
N LEU A 69 1.49 -4.74 -15.90
CA LEU A 69 1.28 -6.08 -16.46
C LEU A 69 -0.16 -6.24 -16.97
N MET A 70 -1.16 -5.72 -16.25
CA MET A 70 -2.58 -5.78 -16.63
C MET A 70 -2.86 -4.97 -17.89
N ILE A 71 -2.13 -3.89 -18.14
CA ILE A 71 -2.24 -3.12 -19.38
C ILE A 71 -1.53 -3.83 -20.55
N ALA A 72 -0.35 -4.41 -20.31
CA ALA A 72 0.46 -5.02 -21.34
C ALA A 72 -0.05 -6.41 -21.77
N THR A 73 -0.74 -7.15 -20.90
CA THR A 73 -1.08 -8.56 -21.10
C THR A 73 -2.55 -8.83 -20.85
N THR A 74 -3.17 -9.77 -21.58
CA THR A 74 -4.55 -10.18 -21.37
C THR A 74 -4.66 -11.19 -20.24
N GLU A 75 -5.41 -10.87 -19.18
CA GLU A 75 -5.66 -11.71 -18.02
C GLU A 75 -4.41 -12.38 -17.41
N PRO A 76 -3.36 -11.59 -17.07
CA PRO A 76 -2.18 -12.18 -16.48
C PRO A 76 -2.51 -12.88 -15.16
N LYS A 77 -1.86 -14.03 -14.91
CA LYS A 77 -1.86 -14.65 -13.59
C LYS A 77 -0.81 -13.96 -12.73
N LEU A 78 -1.24 -13.33 -11.65
CA LEU A 78 -0.35 -12.68 -10.70
C LEU A 78 0.25 -13.73 -9.77
N VAL A 79 1.57 -13.72 -9.67
CA VAL A 79 2.35 -14.68 -8.87
C VAL A 79 3.28 -13.93 -7.90
N GLY A 80 3.84 -14.65 -6.95
CA GLY A 80 4.93 -14.14 -6.12
C GLY A 80 4.55 -13.35 -4.87
N PHE A 81 3.26 -13.14 -4.62
CA PHE A 81 2.80 -12.49 -3.38
C PHE A 81 1.76 -13.36 -2.67
N ASP A 82 2.14 -13.82 -1.47
CA ASP A 82 1.26 -14.48 -0.51
C ASP A 82 0.93 -13.48 0.60
N PRO A 83 -0.33 -13.04 0.75
CA PRO A 83 -0.70 -12.00 1.71
C PRO A 83 -0.48 -12.40 3.18
N GLU A 84 -0.38 -13.69 3.49
CA GLU A 84 -0.14 -14.18 4.85
C GLU A 84 1.35 -14.25 5.21
N ARG A 85 2.23 -14.45 4.22
CA ARG A 85 3.65 -14.71 4.46
C ARG A 85 4.60 -13.67 3.88
N THR A 86 4.26 -13.13 2.71
CA THR A 86 5.18 -12.24 1.99
C THR A 86 5.46 -10.94 2.73
N PRO A 87 4.49 -10.28 3.40
CA PRO A 87 4.77 -9.04 4.13
C PRO A 87 5.84 -9.21 5.21
N ASP A 88 5.73 -10.23 6.05
CA ASP A 88 6.70 -10.50 7.12
C ASP A 88 8.05 -10.90 6.55
N ARG A 89 8.06 -11.78 5.53
CA ARG A 89 9.28 -12.17 4.84
C ARG A 89 10.00 -10.95 4.22
N TRP A 90 9.27 -10.03 3.59
CA TRP A 90 9.85 -8.80 3.06
C TRP A 90 10.40 -7.90 4.16
N ALA A 91 9.71 -7.80 5.29
CA ALA A 91 10.20 -7.02 6.43
C ALA A 91 11.55 -7.53 6.93
N GLU A 92 11.74 -8.85 6.95
CA GLU A 92 13.00 -9.50 7.32
C GLU A 92 14.06 -9.38 6.22
N GLU A 93 13.76 -9.85 5.00
CA GLU A 93 14.71 -9.89 3.87
C GLU A 93 15.20 -8.49 3.46
N ARG A 94 14.31 -7.50 3.48
CA ARG A 94 14.61 -6.10 3.15
C ARG A 94 15.04 -5.28 4.37
N GLN A 95 15.14 -5.91 5.53
CA GLN A 95 15.63 -5.33 6.79
C GLN A 95 14.95 -3.99 7.13
N TYR A 96 13.61 -3.96 7.15
CA TYR A 96 12.83 -2.72 7.30
C TYR A 96 13.26 -1.89 8.52
N LEU A 97 13.61 -2.52 9.65
CA LEU A 97 14.10 -1.81 10.84
C LEU A 97 15.44 -1.08 10.64
N ARG A 98 16.20 -1.42 9.61
CA ARG A 98 17.47 -0.74 9.27
C ARG A 98 17.31 0.35 8.23
N ASN A 99 16.11 0.48 7.63
CA ASN A 99 15.86 1.54 6.67
C ASN A 99 15.72 2.89 7.38
N ASP A 100 16.07 3.97 6.70
CA ASP A 100 15.69 5.32 7.12
C ASP A 100 14.22 5.58 6.82
N THR A 101 13.46 6.05 7.82
CA THR A 101 12.02 6.29 7.67
C THR A 101 11.72 7.44 6.71
N GLY A 102 12.56 8.49 6.72
CA GLY A 102 12.41 9.63 5.81
C GLY A 102 12.65 9.24 4.35
N GLU A 103 13.68 8.45 4.08
CA GLU A 103 13.96 7.90 2.74
C GLU A 103 12.85 6.95 2.28
N ALA A 104 12.35 6.09 3.16
CA ALA A 104 11.24 5.18 2.86
C ALA A 104 9.97 5.95 2.50
N LEU A 105 9.63 6.99 3.28
CA LEU A 105 8.49 7.87 3.03
C LEU A 105 8.65 8.67 1.73
N ALA A 106 9.84 9.21 1.45
CA ALA A 106 10.11 9.91 0.20
C ALA A 106 9.98 8.98 -1.01
N ALA A 107 10.41 7.72 -0.90
CA ALA A 107 10.23 6.72 -1.94
C ALA A 107 8.76 6.33 -2.11
N PHE A 108 7.99 6.17 -1.02
CA PHE A 108 6.55 5.94 -1.08
C PHE A 108 5.84 7.08 -1.82
N ARG A 109 6.14 8.33 -1.50
CA ARG A 109 5.58 9.51 -2.17
C ARG A 109 5.83 9.50 -3.68
N ARG A 110 7.09 9.33 -4.11
CA ARG A 110 7.43 9.29 -5.54
C ARG A 110 6.68 8.19 -6.28
N ARG A 111 6.66 6.97 -5.72
CA ARG A 111 5.94 5.82 -6.31
C ARG A 111 4.44 6.08 -6.41
N ARG A 112 3.84 6.71 -5.39
CA ARG A 112 2.43 7.07 -5.40
C ARG A 112 2.12 8.13 -6.46
N GLU A 113 2.96 9.13 -6.64
CA GLU A 113 2.83 10.12 -7.71
C GLU A 113 2.87 9.47 -9.10
N GLU A 114 3.76 8.49 -9.29
CA GLU A 114 3.85 7.71 -10.52
C GLU A 114 2.58 6.89 -10.77
N SER A 115 2.07 6.16 -9.78
CA SER A 115 0.87 5.34 -9.95
C SER A 115 -0.40 6.18 -10.13
N ILE A 116 -0.54 7.31 -9.43
CA ILE A 116 -1.65 8.23 -9.64
C ILE A 116 -1.61 8.82 -11.06
N THR A 117 -0.43 9.22 -11.54
CA THR A 117 -0.25 9.71 -12.91
C THR A 117 -0.64 8.64 -13.93
N PHE A 118 -0.20 7.39 -13.73
CA PHE A 118 -0.56 6.26 -14.56
C PHE A 118 -2.08 6.01 -14.57
N LEU A 119 -2.70 5.94 -13.40
CA LEU A 119 -4.13 5.67 -13.27
C LEU A 119 -5.00 6.77 -13.89
N ARG A 120 -4.63 8.03 -13.70
CA ARG A 120 -5.33 9.17 -14.32
C ARG A 120 -5.18 9.23 -15.84
N GLY A 121 -4.12 8.63 -16.40
CA GLY A 121 -3.88 8.52 -17.83
C GLY A 121 -4.66 7.39 -18.51
N LEU A 122 -5.32 6.50 -17.76
CA LEU A 122 -6.05 5.37 -18.32
C LEU A 122 -7.34 5.80 -19.05
N ALA A 123 -7.53 5.27 -20.25
CA ALA A 123 -8.83 5.37 -20.93
C ALA A 123 -9.91 4.61 -20.16
N PRO A 124 -11.21 5.00 -20.26
CA PRO A 124 -12.29 4.36 -19.50
C PRO A 124 -12.32 2.84 -19.62
N ALA A 125 -12.13 2.29 -20.81
CA ALA A 125 -12.14 0.84 -21.04
C ALA A 125 -10.93 0.09 -20.43
N GLN A 126 -9.85 0.80 -20.12
CA GLN A 126 -8.66 0.18 -19.50
C GLN A 126 -8.89 -0.15 -18.04
N TRP A 127 -9.80 0.54 -17.36
CA TRP A 127 -10.15 0.26 -15.97
C TRP A 127 -10.75 -1.11 -15.75
N ASP A 128 -11.40 -1.69 -16.79
CA ASP A 128 -12.02 -3.02 -16.77
C ASP A 128 -11.00 -4.14 -17.12
N ARG A 129 -9.74 -3.77 -17.47
CA ARG A 129 -8.71 -4.77 -17.64
C ARG A 129 -8.46 -5.48 -16.31
N ASN A 130 -8.26 -6.79 -16.40
CA ASN A 130 -8.24 -7.64 -15.22
C ASN A 130 -7.03 -8.57 -15.20
N ALA A 131 -6.76 -9.13 -14.02
CA ALA A 131 -5.78 -10.16 -13.76
C ALA A 131 -6.37 -11.23 -12.85
N ILE A 132 -5.73 -12.39 -12.79
CA ILE A 132 -6.09 -13.44 -11.84
C ILE A 132 -5.19 -13.32 -10.62
N HIS A 133 -5.77 -12.82 -9.53
CA HIS A 133 -5.09 -12.70 -8.23
C HIS A 133 -5.03 -14.09 -7.55
N PRO A 134 -3.90 -14.49 -6.93
CA PRO A 134 -3.71 -15.84 -6.40
C PRO A 134 -4.74 -16.25 -5.32
N THR A 135 -5.25 -15.29 -4.53
CA THR A 135 -6.18 -15.57 -3.42
C THR A 135 -7.57 -14.95 -3.61
N ARG A 136 -7.74 -13.97 -4.52
CA ARG A 136 -8.99 -13.22 -4.72
C ARG A 136 -9.67 -13.51 -6.05
N GLY A 137 -9.04 -14.35 -6.92
CA GLY A 137 -9.57 -14.62 -8.26
C GLY A 137 -9.41 -13.45 -9.22
N ARG A 138 -10.39 -13.28 -10.12
CA ARG A 138 -10.37 -12.20 -11.12
C ARG A 138 -10.57 -10.85 -10.45
N MET A 139 -9.67 -9.91 -10.71
CA MET A 139 -9.72 -8.53 -10.24
C MET A 139 -9.43 -7.56 -11.37
N THR A 140 -10.25 -6.52 -11.50
CA THR A 140 -10.02 -5.40 -12.43
C THR A 140 -9.04 -4.39 -11.86
N ILE A 141 -8.58 -3.43 -12.68
CA ILE A 141 -7.80 -2.29 -12.18
C ILE A 141 -8.60 -1.50 -11.14
N ASP A 142 -9.91 -1.33 -11.36
CA ASP A 142 -10.79 -0.65 -10.41
C ASP A 142 -10.87 -1.37 -9.04
N ASP A 143 -10.88 -2.71 -9.06
CA ASP A 143 -10.83 -3.53 -7.83
C ASP A 143 -9.48 -3.37 -7.10
N PHE A 144 -8.35 -3.30 -7.84
CA PHE A 144 -7.04 -3.04 -7.24
C PHE A 144 -6.97 -1.67 -6.58
N VAL A 145 -7.49 -0.61 -7.23
CA VAL A 145 -7.54 0.73 -6.64
C VAL A 145 -8.42 0.75 -5.39
N THR A 146 -9.53 0.01 -5.39
CA THR A 146 -10.40 -0.15 -4.21
C THR A 146 -9.65 -0.82 -3.06
N LEU A 147 -8.99 -1.93 -3.36
CA LEU A 147 -8.22 -2.69 -2.37
C LEU A 147 -7.07 -1.86 -1.79
N GLU A 148 -6.34 -1.12 -2.63
CA GLU A 148 -5.24 -0.26 -2.21
C GLU A 148 -5.72 0.90 -1.33
N THR A 149 -6.87 1.49 -1.65
CA THR A 149 -7.47 2.54 -0.81
C THR A 149 -7.79 2.00 0.59
N TRP A 150 -8.37 0.81 0.69
CA TRP A 150 -8.60 0.15 1.97
C TRP A 150 -7.29 -0.20 2.69
N HIS A 151 -6.30 -0.68 1.96
CA HIS A 151 -4.99 -1.08 2.48
C HIS A 151 -4.27 0.11 3.12
N ASP A 152 -4.21 1.25 2.45
CA ASP A 152 -3.59 2.46 2.98
C ASP A 152 -4.22 2.93 4.28
N GLU A 153 -5.54 3.00 4.33
CA GLU A 153 -6.25 3.45 5.54
C GLU A 153 -6.08 2.45 6.70
N ASN A 154 -6.03 1.15 6.39
CA ASN A 154 -5.76 0.11 7.38
C ASN A 154 -4.35 0.24 7.97
N HIS A 155 -3.34 0.46 7.13
CA HIS A 155 -1.96 0.64 7.58
C HIS A 155 -1.73 1.99 8.26
N LEU A 156 -2.43 3.04 7.88
CA LEU A 156 -2.40 4.31 8.60
C LEU A 156 -2.93 4.16 10.03
N GLU A 157 -3.99 3.38 10.23
CA GLU A 157 -4.51 3.09 11.55
C GLU A 157 -3.56 2.16 12.34
N GLN A 158 -2.96 1.16 11.68
CA GLN A 158 -1.92 0.32 12.28
C GLN A 158 -0.73 1.16 12.75
N LEU A 159 -0.27 2.11 11.94
CA LEU A 159 0.80 3.04 12.27
C LEU A 159 0.50 3.85 13.54
N ARG A 160 -0.74 4.37 13.64
CA ARG A 160 -1.19 5.10 14.84
C ARG A 160 -1.20 4.21 16.08
N ARG A 161 -1.68 2.97 15.97
CA ARG A 161 -1.66 2.01 17.07
C ARG A 161 -0.23 1.68 17.50
N ALA A 162 0.66 1.39 16.55
CA ALA A 162 2.05 1.08 16.83
C ALA A 162 2.77 2.22 17.57
N LEU A 163 2.56 3.48 17.16
CA LEU A 163 3.09 4.66 17.85
C LEU A 163 2.53 4.82 19.27
N ALA A 164 1.29 4.39 19.49
CA ALA A 164 0.68 4.37 20.83
C ALA A 164 1.10 3.15 21.67
N GLY A 165 2.05 2.32 21.19
CA GLY A 165 2.47 1.07 21.86
C GLY A 165 1.37 0.00 21.90
N ARG A 166 0.46 0.00 20.94
CA ARG A 166 -0.66 -0.94 20.85
C ARG A 166 -0.53 -1.81 19.59
N ALA A 167 -0.90 -3.08 19.73
CA ALA A 167 -1.00 -4.03 18.64
C ALA A 167 -2.19 -3.76 17.69
#